data_cf22c34d28b01c5e7e78f80c4498f7f3
#
_entry.id   cf22c34d28b01c5e7e78f80c4498f7f3
#
_cell.length_a   1.000
_cell.length_b   1.000
_cell.length_c   1.000
_cell.angle_alpha   90.00
_cell.angle_beta   90.00
_cell.angle_gamma   90.00
#
_symmetry.space_group_name_H-M   'P 1'
#
loop_
_entity.id
_entity.type
_entity.pdbx_description
1 polymer ?
#
loop_
_entity_poly.entity_id
_entity_poly.type
_entity_poly.pdbx_seq_one_letter_code
_entity_poly.pdbx_strand_id
1 'polypeptide(L)'
;MYTRADRGTADVDQLDFDLLTRLEAGESVFRPAGQTEIARALFAETVERLLKLRARGWVRFPDGRIARNEQGAYLMVGPCDLTEAGRRALADDRRLGPRA
;
A
#
# COMPACT_ATOMS: atom_id res chain seq x y z
N MET A 1 -14.56 -1.00 -23.89
CA MET A 1 -14.13 -1.01 -23.51
C MET A 1 -13.74 -1.43 -22.82
N TYR A 2 -13.38 -1.52 -22.55
CA TYR A 2 -12.85 -1.80 -21.95
C TYR A 2 -12.82 -2.08 -21.04
N THR A 3 -12.61 -2.33 -20.60
CA THR A 3 -12.44 -2.50 -19.84
C THR A 3 -12.74 -2.64 -18.82
N ARG A 4 -13.46 -3.19 -18.48
CA ARG A 4 -13.80 -3.40 -17.42
C ARG A 4 -13.31 -4.40 -16.59
N ALA A 5 -13.18 -5.56 -16.91
CA ALA A 5 -12.49 -6.59 -16.20
C ALA A 5 -11.22 -6.06 -15.71
N ASP A 6 -10.74 -5.26 -16.49
CA ASP A 6 -9.62 -4.54 -16.12
C ASP A 6 -9.79 -3.76 -14.94
N ARG A 7 -11.00 -3.56 -14.57
CA ARG A 7 -11.26 -2.68 -13.53
C ARG A 7 -10.75 -3.16 -12.22
N GLY A 8 -10.89 -4.42 -11.94
CA GLY A 8 -10.36 -4.97 -10.74
C GLY A 8 -8.86 -4.87 -10.70
N THR A 9 -8.21 -5.08 -11.84
CA THR A 9 -6.79 -4.96 -11.93
C THR A 9 -6.36 -3.52 -12.01
N ALA A 10 -7.18 -2.66 -12.58
CA ALA A 10 -6.85 -1.26 -12.68
C ALA A 10 -6.77 -0.59 -11.33
N ASP A 11 -7.39 -1.16 -10.30
CA ASP A 11 -7.30 -0.62 -8.98
C ASP A 11 -5.95 -0.89 -8.33
N VAL A 12 -5.17 -1.80 -8.90
CA VAL A 12 -3.88 -2.20 -8.33
C VAL A 12 -2.81 -1.81 -9.34
N ASP A 13 -1.98 -0.85 -9.00
CA ASP A 13 -0.96 -0.37 -9.92
C ASP A 13 0.43 -0.69 -9.37
N GLN A 14 1.44 -0.19 -10.06
CA GLN A 14 2.83 -0.49 -9.70
C GLN A 14 3.18 0.00 -8.30
N LEU A 15 2.62 1.12 -7.87
CA LEU A 15 2.90 1.62 -6.54
C LEU A 15 2.36 0.69 -5.47
N ASP A 16 1.22 0.04 -5.72
CA ASP A 16 0.68 -0.94 -4.79
C ASP A 16 1.63 -2.12 -4.66
N PHE A 17 2.15 -2.62 -5.78
CA PHE A 17 3.10 -3.73 -5.74
C PHE A 17 4.43 -3.31 -5.12
N ASP A 18 4.83 -2.06 -5.28
CA ASP A 18 6.03 -1.55 -4.62
C ASP A 18 5.86 -1.59 -3.10
N LEU A 19 4.68 -1.26 -2.60
CA LEU A 19 4.41 -1.34 -1.17
C LEU A 19 4.47 -2.78 -0.68
N LEU A 20 3.90 -3.71 -1.44
CA LEU A 20 3.97 -5.13 -1.08
C LEU A 20 5.42 -5.61 -1.07
N THR A 21 6.22 -5.15 -2.02
CA THR A 21 7.63 -5.52 -2.08
C THR A 21 8.38 -5.01 -0.85
N ARG A 22 8.08 -3.78 -0.42
CA ARG A 22 8.70 -3.23 0.77
C ARG A 22 8.34 -4.04 2.01
N LEU A 23 7.07 -4.45 2.10
CA LEU A 23 6.63 -5.29 3.21
C LEU A 23 7.33 -6.64 3.19
N GLU A 24 7.47 -7.22 2.01
CA GLU A 24 8.15 -8.50 1.87
C GLU A 24 9.61 -8.39 2.31
N ALA A 25 10.22 -7.26 2.05
CA ALA A 25 11.62 -7.01 2.42
C ALA A 25 11.79 -6.75 3.92
N GLY A 26 10.70 -6.67 4.67
CA GLY A 26 10.77 -6.48 6.11
C GLY A 26 10.43 -5.08 6.58
N GLU A 27 10.14 -4.18 5.67
CA GLU A 27 9.75 -2.83 6.05
C GLU A 27 8.29 -2.89 6.48
N SER A 28 8.02 -2.58 7.72
CA SER A 28 6.65 -2.71 8.23
C SER A 28 6.06 -1.39 8.72
N VAL A 29 6.87 -0.35 8.84
CA VAL A 29 6.42 0.94 9.33
C VAL A 29 6.64 1.98 8.24
N PHE A 30 5.62 2.76 7.95
CA PHE A 30 5.66 3.76 6.90
C PHE A 30 5.50 5.15 7.50
N ARG A 31 6.29 6.10 7.03
CA ARG A 31 6.28 7.48 7.50
C ARG A 31 6.43 8.42 6.32
N PRO A 32 6.00 9.69 6.47
CA PRO A 32 6.25 10.66 5.42
C PRO A 32 7.75 10.83 5.20
N ALA A 33 8.13 11.14 3.98
CA ALA A 33 9.53 11.35 3.65
C ALA A 33 10.09 12.61 4.30
N GLY A 34 9.24 13.53 4.71
CA GLY A 34 9.67 14.76 5.36
C GLY A 34 8.45 15.48 5.91
N GLN A 35 8.66 16.75 6.28
CA GLN A 35 7.60 17.51 6.91
C GLN A 35 6.98 18.55 5.99
N THR A 36 7.33 18.55 4.71
CA THR A 36 6.76 19.49 3.77
C THR A 36 5.34 19.07 3.41
N GLU A 37 4.58 20.00 2.88
CA GLU A 37 3.22 19.70 2.43
C GLU A 37 3.20 18.63 1.37
N ILE A 38 4.16 18.67 0.46
CA ILE A 38 4.23 17.67 -0.60
C ILE A 38 4.49 16.30 -0.01
N ALA A 39 5.43 16.19 0.93
CA ALA A 39 5.73 14.91 1.57
C ALA A 39 4.52 14.36 2.30
N ARG A 40 3.76 15.21 2.96
CA ARG A 40 2.56 14.79 3.67
C ARG A 40 1.48 14.33 2.71
N ALA A 41 1.32 15.03 1.59
CA ALA A 41 0.32 14.66 0.60
C ALA A 41 0.66 13.31 -0.04
N LEU A 42 1.95 13.09 -0.32
CA LEU A 42 2.39 11.81 -0.86
C LEU A 42 2.19 10.69 0.14
N PHE A 43 2.42 10.98 1.41
CA PHE A 43 2.22 9.96 2.43
C PHE A 43 0.73 9.65 2.61
N ALA A 44 -0.13 10.66 2.49
CA ALA A 44 -1.57 10.42 2.57
C ALA A 44 -1.99 9.45 1.46
N GLU A 45 -1.43 9.60 0.28
CA GLU A 45 -1.71 8.69 -0.80
C GLU A 45 -1.21 7.27 -0.47
N THR A 46 -0.04 7.18 0.14
CA THR A 46 0.49 5.88 0.56
C THR A 46 -0.46 5.20 1.55
N VAL A 47 -0.97 5.97 2.52
CA VAL A 47 -1.91 5.42 3.49
C VAL A 47 -3.18 4.94 2.83
N GLU A 48 -3.69 5.71 1.87
CA GLU A 48 -4.88 5.29 1.15
C GLU A 48 -4.68 3.98 0.42
N ARG A 49 -3.49 3.81 -0.17
CA ARG A 49 -3.17 2.57 -0.84
C ARG A 49 -3.03 1.41 0.14
N LEU A 50 -2.43 1.65 1.29
CA LEU A 50 -2.34 0.62 2.33
C LEU A 50 -3.72 0.19 2.81
N LEU A 51 -4.63 1.15 2.97
CA LEU A 51 -6.00 0.83 3.36
C LEU A 51 -6.71 0.01 2.28
N LYS A 52 -6.47 0.33 1.03
CA LYS A 52 -7.04 -0.43 -0.07
C LYS A 52 -6.49 -1.85 -0.10
N LEU A 53 -5.18 -2.00 0.11
CA LEU A 53 -4.56 -3.32 0.15
C LEU A 53 -5.06 -4.12 1.34
N ARG A 54 -5.29 -3.45 2.47
CA ARG A 54 -5.89 -4.10 3.64
C ARG A 54 -7.29 -4.61 3.32
N ALA A 55 -8.07 -3.80 2.61
CA ALA A 55 -9.42 -4.19 2.23
C ALA A 55 -9.42 -5.41 1.31
N ARG A 56 -8.37 -5.57 0.51
CA ARG A 56 -8.23 -6.74 -0.34
C ARG A 56 -7.75 -7.97 0.41
N GLY A 57 -7.31 -7.79 1.65
CA GLY A 57 -6.77 -8.90 2.42
C GLY A 57 -5.30 -9.18 2.15
N TRP A 58 -4.61 -8.30 1.45
CA TRP A 58 -3.20 -8.50 1.10
C TRP A 58 -2.25 -7.95 2.15
N VAL A 59 -2.72 -7.00 2.96
CA VAL A 59 -1.95 -6.40 4.04
C VAL A 59 -2.81 -6.41 5.28
N ARG A 60 -2.19 -6.56 6.44
CA ARG A 60 -2.93 -6.60 7.69
C ARG A 60 -2.35 -5.59 8.67
N PHE A 61 -3.19 -4.76 9.21
CA PHE A 61 -2.87 -3.88 10.34
C PHE A 61 -4.19 -3.37 10.90
N PRO A 62 -4.31 -3.28 12.23
CA PRO A 62 -5.53 -2.73 12.83
C PRO A 62 -5.54 -1.22 12.73
N ASP A 63 -6.72 -0.63 12.89
CA ASP A 63 -6.86 0.82 12.82
C ASP A 63 -5.98 1.55 13.82
N GLY A 64 -5.72 0.96 14.96
CA GLY A 64 -4.88 1.59 15.98
C GLY A 64 -3.42 1.76 15.56
N ARG A 65 -3.03 1.18 14.43
CA ARG A 65 -1.68 1.35 13.90
C ARG A 65 -1.55 2.56 13.00
N ILE A 66 -2.60 3.34 12.84
CA ILE A 66 -2.57 4.56 12.04
C ILE A 66 -2.47 5.73 13.01
N ALA A 67 -1.33 6.42 13.02
CA ALA A 67 -1.12 7.57 13.88
C ALA A 67 -1.43 8.85 13.12
N ARG A 68 -2.17 9.76 13.76
CA ARG A 68 -2.53 11.03 13.17
C ARG A 68 -2.22 12.15 14.13
N ASN A 69 -2.01 13.36 13.61
CA ASN A 69 -1.83 14.51 14.47
C ASN A 69 -3.20 15.14 14.76
N GLU A 70 -3.19 16.27 15.45
CA GLU A 70 -4.44 16.92 15.86
C GLU A 70 -5.26 17.39 14.69
N GLN A 71 -4.64 17.68 13.55
CA GLN A 71 -5.34 18.12 12.37
C GLN A 71 -5.79 16.95 11.52
N GLY A 72 -5.53 15.72 11.96
CA GLY A 72 -5.94 14.54 11.21
C GLY A 72 -4.96 14.10 10.16
N ALA A 73 -3.81 14.74 10.04
CA ALA A 73 -2.82 14.34 9.07
C ALA A 73 -2.11 13.07 9.54
N TYR A 74 -1.80 12.20 8.61
CA TYR A 74 -1.15 10.93 8.96
C TYR A 74 0.30 11.16 9.34
N LEU A 75 0.70 10.59 10.47
CA LEU A 75 2.08 10.66 10.94
C LEU A 75 2.83 9.36 10.68
N MET A 76 2.13 8.23 10.72
CA MET A 76 2.78 6.94 10.63
C MET A 76 1.72 5.87 10.50
N VAL A 77 2.07 4.79 9.79
CA VAL A 77 1.23 3.59 9.76
C VAL A 77 2.15 2.40 10.01
N GLY A 78 1.77 1.56 10.94
CA GLY A 78 2.52 0.32 11.18
C GLY A 78 2.64 -0.01 12.65
N PRO A 79 3.11 -1.21 12.91
CA PRO A 79 3.60 -2.19 11.95
C PRO A 79 2.50 -2.81 11.11
N CYS A 80 2.81 -3.04 9.85
CA CYS A 80 1.92 -3.71 8.91
C CYS A 80 2.51 -5.06 8.55
N ASP A 81 1.65 -6.02 8.26
CA ASP A 81 2.08 -7.36 7.89
C ASP A 81 1.60 -7.69 6.48
N LEU A 82 2.46 -8.33 5.71
CA LEU A 82 2.08 -8.87 4.42
C LEU A 82 1.41 -10.21 4.66
N THR A 83 0.20 -10.38 4.16
CA THR A 83 -0.52 -11.65 4.34
C THR A 83 -0.07 -12.66 3.29
N GLU A 84 -0.48 -13.90 3.47
CA GLU A 84 -0.19 -14.90 2.47
C GLU A 84 -0.84 -14.56 1.14
N ALA A 85 -2.05 -14.02 1.16
CA ALA A 85 -2.71 -13.59 -0.07
C ALA A 85 -1.91 -12.47 -0.74
N GLY A 86 -1.34 -11.56 0.05
CA GLY A 86 -0.51 -10.51 -0.50
C GLY A 86 0.78 -11.05 -1.11
N ARG A 87 1.40 -12.04 -0.46
CA ARG A 87 2.59 -12.68 -1.02
C ARG A 87 2.28 -13.38 -2.34
N ARG A 88 1.12 -14.01 -2.40
CA ARG A 88 0.70 -14.71 -3.60
C ARG A 88 0.44 -13.73 -4.74
N ALA A 89 -0.19 -12.60 -4.44
CA ALA A 89 -0.44 -11.57 -5.44
C ALA A 89 0.87 -11.01 -5.98
N LEU A 90 1.84 -10.81 -5.09
CA LEU A 90 3.15 -10.29 -5.49
C LEU A 90 3.89 -11.31 -6.35
N ALA A 91 3.82 -12.58 -5.99
CA ALA A 91 4.47 -13.63 -6.77
C ALA A 91 3.83 -13.75 -8.15
N ASP A 92 2.52 -13.62 -8.23
CA ASP A 92 1.83 -13.65 -9.52
C ASP A 92 2.21 -12.48 -10.40
N ASP A 93 2.36 -11.29 -9.80
CA ASP A 93 2.78 -10.12 -10.56
C ASP A 93 4.18 -10.32 -11.13
N ARG A 94 5.07 -10.88 -10.34
CA ARG A 94 6.45 -11.13 -10.79
C ARG A 94 6.51 -12.19 -11.87
N ARG A 95 5.64 -13.21 -11.75
CA ARG A 95 5.62 -14.28 -12.72
C ARG A 95 5.15 -13.79 -14.09
N LEU A 96 4.29 -12.77 -14.12
CA LEU A 96 3.83 -12.20 -15.37
C LEU A 96 4.93 -11.39 -16.05
N GLY A 97 5.99 -11.06 -15.33
CA GLY A 97 7.10 -10.33 -15.88
C GLY A 97 6.90 -8.83 -15.84
N PRO A 98 7.86 -8.09 -16.39
CA PRO A 98 7.79 -6.64 -16.32
C PRO A 98 6.60 -6.13 -17.13
N ARG A 99 6.01 -5.07 -16.65
CA ARG A 99 4.90 -4.43 -17.35
C ARG A 99 5.45 -3.44 -18.32
N ALA A 100 5.03 -3.54 -19.51
CA ALA A 100 5.55 -2.66 -20.54
C ALA A 100 4.78 -1.38 -20.62
#